data_6c6b9463ba7404a45e57e600b9b825da
#
_entry.id   6c6b9463ba7404a45e57e600b9b825da
#
_cell.length_a   1.000
_cell.length_b   1.000
_cell.length_c   1.000
_cell.angle_alpha   90.00
_cell.angle_beta   90.00
_cell.angle_gamma   90.00
#
_symmetry.space_group_name_H-M   'P 1'
#
loop_
_entity.id
_entity.type
_entity.pdbx_description
1 polymer ?
#
loop_
_entity_poly.entity_id
_entity_poly.type
_entity_poly.pdbx_seq_one_letter_code
_entity_poly.pdbx_strand_id
1 'polypeptide(L)'
;MMKQLILILIISIYTGNSYAQNNKTIIKHPNMKLNAGIITTKLAESKAFYMKHLGFGVTFENEFYLLLHTPNHEAEISFLVPNHPSQDSLFHKPFQGQGIYLTIEVDDVDKMYEAMKQKHIPIKIELRNEPWGDRHFAIEDPNGVSIDIVQHTPQTEK
;
A
#
# COMPACT_ATOMS: atom_id res chain seq x y z
N MET A 1 93.89 9.40 6.56
CA MET A 1 92.76 10.34 6.49
C MET A 1 91.58 9.61 5.93
N MET A 2 90.75 9.07 6.80
CA MET A 2 89.49 8.35 6.38
C MET A 2 88.32 9.31 6.49
N LYS A 3 87.62 9.53 5.36
CA LYS A 3 86.36 10.28 5.31
C LYS A 3 85.23 9.32 5.65
N GLN A 4 84.59 9.56 6.78
CA GLN A 4 83.33 8.84 7.13
C GLN A 4 82.20 9.39 6.31
N LEU A 5 81.50 8.49 5.60
CA LEU A 5 80.30 8.77 4.87
C LEU A 5 79.06 8.55 5.82
N ILE A 6 78.34 9.59 6.17
CA ILE A 6 77.13 9.51 6.99
C ILE A 6 75.97 9.21 6.03
N LEU A 7 75.45 8.01 6.16
CA LEU A 7 74.26 7.59 5.41
C LEU A 7 72.97 8.03 6.19
N ILE A 8 72.28 9.05 5.72
CA ILE A 8 71.04 9.50 6.29
C ILE A 8 69.94 8.60 5.73
N LEU A 9 69.35 7.75 6.60
CA LEU A 9 68.21 6.90 6.27
C LEU A 9 66.91 7.73 6.44
N ILE A 10 66.26 8.14 5.34
CA ILE A 10 64.98 8.78 5.36
C ILE A 10 63.90 7.68 5.47
N ILE A 11 63.32 7.52 6.67
CA ILE A 11 62.15 6.65 6.85
C ILE A 11 60.91 7.45 6.44
N SER A 12 60.39 7.10 5.26
CA SER A 12 59.14 7.62 4.78
C SER A 12 57.98 6.87 5.47
N ILE A 13 57.33 7.53 6.44
CA ILE A 13 56.14 6.98 7.10
C ILE A 13 54.97 7.16 6.15
N TYR A 14 54.63 6.12 5.42
CA TYR A 14 53.34 6.03 4.70
C TYR A 14 52.24 5.82 5.73
N THR A 15 51.53 6.88 6.11
CA THR A 15 50.23 6.78 6.79
C THR A 15 49.18 6.34 5.76
N GLY A 16 48.99 5.05 5.65
CA GLY A 16 47.90 4.48 4.85
C GLY A 16 46.58 4.84 5.50
N ASN A 17 45.88 5.82 4.94
CA ASN A 17 44.45 6.03 5.22
C ASN A 17 43.69 4.85 4.65
N SER A 18 43.39 3.86 5.48
CA SER A 18 42.44 2.81 5.17
C SER A 18 41.03 3.43 5.19
N TYR A 19 40.60 3.90 4.03
CA TYR A 19 39.17 4.13 3.83
C TYR A 19 38.50 2.77 3.94
N ALA A 20 37.86 2.51 5.09
CA ALA A 20 36.92 1.39 5.23
C ALA A 20 35.83 1.58 4.19
N GLN A 21 35.91 0.86 3.08
CA GLN A 21 34.81 0.69 2.16
C GLN A 21 33.66 0.03 2.95
N ASN A 22 32.69 0.84 3.36
CA ASN A 22 31.42 0.36 3.85
C ASN A 22 30.75 -0.40 2.70
N ASN A 23 31.07 -1.68 2.56
CA ASN A 23 30.32 -2.62 1.73
C ASN A 23 28.94 -2.76 2.37
N LYS A 24 28.06 -1.79 2.09
CA LYS A 24 26.65 -1.90 2.39
C LYS A 24 26.14 -3.06 1.53
N THR A 25 26.07 -4.25 2.12
CA THR A 25 25.45 -5.40 1.47
C THR A 25 24.03 -4.99 1.12
N ILE A 26 23.77 -4.71 -0.16
CA ILE A 26 22.42 -4.42 -0.65
C ILE A 26 21.68 -5.76 -0.55
N ILE A 27 20.91 -5.93 0.51
CA ILE A 27 19.98 -7.04 0.63
C ILE A 27 18.95 -6.82 -0.46
N LYS A 28 19.03 -7.59 -1.53
CA LYS A 28 18.03 -7.59 -2.61
C LYS A 28 16.78 -8.24 -2.04
N HIS A 29 15.84 -7.42 -1.58
CA HIS A 29 14.53 -7.91 -1.15
C HIS A 29 13.81 -8.55 -2.34
N PRO A 30 13.14 -9.68 -2.15
CA PRO A 30 12.31 -10.27 -3.22
C PRO A 30 11.22 -9.26 -3.60
N ASN A 31 10.81 -9.29 -4.86
CA ASN A 31 9.63 -8.52 -5.26
C ASN A 31 8.43 -9.02 -4.46
N MET A 32 7.87 -8.15 -3.63
CA MET A 32 6.67 -8.42 -2.85
C MET A 32 5.54 -7.53 -3.35
N LYS A 33 4.36 -8.12 -3.47
CA LYS A 33 3.11 -7.40 -3.75
C LYS A 33 2.16 -7.68 -2.60
N LEU A 34 1.63 -6.64 -2.00
CA LEU A 34 0.62 -6.74 -0.96
C LEU A 34 -0.75 -6.54 -1.61
N ASN A 35 -1.69 -7.42 -1.31
CA ASN A 35 -3.11 -7.17 -1.51
C ASN A 35 -3.88 -7.47 -0.24
N ALA A 36 -5.02 -6.79 -0.05
CA ALA A 36 -5.92 -7.07 1.05
C ALA A 36 -6.87 -8.19 0.66
N GLY A 37 -7.19 -9.09 1.61
CA GLY A 37 -8.18 -10.14 1.43
C GLY A 37 -9.30 -10.04 2.45
N ILE A 38 -10.56 -10.14 2.01
CA ILE A 38 -11.75 -10.11 2.85
C ILE A 38 -12.48 -11.44 2.71
N ILE A 39 -12.64 -12.14 3.81
CA ILE A 39 -13.42 -13.40 3.84
C ILE A 39 -14.88 -13.04 4.03
N THR A 40 -15.71 -13.34 3.04
CA THR A 40 -17.11 -12.91 3.00
C THR A 40 -17.98 -13.84 2.17
N THR A 41 -19.27 -13.89 2.48
CA THR A 41 -20.30 -14.53 1.63
C THR A 41 -20.82 -13.62 0.52
N LYS A 42 -20.40 -12.33 0.48
CA LYS A 42 -20.93 -11.28 -0.40
C LYS A 42 -20.04 -11.03 -1.62
N LEU A 43 -19.58 -12.10 -2.33
CA LEU A 43 -18.70 -11.94 -3.49
C LEU A 43 -19.34 -11.09 -4.58
N ALA A 44 -20.60 -11.40 -4.94
CA ALA A 44 -21.31 -10.72 -6.02
C ALA A 44 -21.59 -9.25 -5.70
N GLU A 45 -22.00 -8.94 -4.47
CA GLU A 45 -22.22 -7.57 -4.00
C GLU A 45 -20.92 -6.77 -3.95
N SER A 46 -19.84 -7.39 -3.47
CA SER A 46 -18.52 -6.78 -3.46
C SER A 46 -18.04 -6.48 -4.88
N LYS A 47 -18.13 -7.44 -5.80
CA LYS A 47 -17.81 -7.24 -7.21
C LYS A 47 -18.59 -6.05 -7.80
N ALA A 48 -19.91 -6.06 -7.63
CA ALA A 48 -20.76 -5.00 -8.16
C ALA A 48 -20.40 -3.63 -7.57
N PHE A 49 -20.14 -3.55 -6.28
CA PHE A 49 -19.78 -2.31 -5.59
C PHE A 49 -18.45 -1.74 -6.12
N TYR A 50 -17.38 -2.50 -6.07
CA TYR A 50 -16.05 -2.04 -6.47
C TYR A 50 -15.98 -1.70 -7.97
N MET A 51 -16.59 -2.50 -8.83
CA MET A 51 -16.61 -2.24 -10.28
C MET A 51 -17.47 -1.02 -10.62
N LYS A 52 -18.71 -0.96 -10.12
CA LYS A 52 -19.67 0.08 -10.50
C LYS A 52 -19.35 1.44 -9.90
N HIS A 53 -18.87 1.46 -8.66
CA HIS A 53 -18.69 2.71 -7.91
C HIS A 53 -17.26 3.21 -7.93
N LEU A 54 -16.27 2.30 -7.86
CA LEU A 54 -14.85 2.62 -7.75
C LEU A 54 -14.05 2.32 -9.03
N GLY A 55 -14.67 1.73 -10.06
CA GLY A 55 -14.04 1.50 -11.37
C GLY A 55 -13.03 0.35 -11.40
N PHE A 56 -13.06 -0.53 -10.40
CA PHE A 56 -12.18 -1.70 -10.36
C PHE A 56 -12.47 -2.66 -11.53
N GLY A 57 -11.44 -3.40 -11.96
CA GLY A 57 -11.56 -4.49 -12.91
C GLY A 57 -11.35 -5.85 -12.26
N VAL A 58 -11.74 -6.93 -12.95
CA VAL A 58 -11.55 -8.31 -12.48
C VAL A 58 -10.20 -8.84 -12.99
N THR A 59 -9.33 -9.24 -12.06
CA THR A 59 -8.11 -9.98 -12.37
C THR A 59 -8.38 -11.48 -12.47
N PHE A 60 -9.16 -12.02 -11.51
CA PHE A 60 -9.51 -13.44 -11.47
C PHE A 60 -10.83 -13.64 -10.71
N GLU A 61 -11.60 -14.65 -11.12
CA GLU A 61 -12.86 -15.02 -10.47
C GLU A 61 -13.15 -16.49 -10.65
N ASN A 62 -13.65 -17.14 -9.59
CA ASN A 62 -14.29 -18.44 -9.62
C ASN A 62 -15.43 -18.49 -8.56
N GLU A 63 -15.95 -19.68 -8.26
CA GLU A 63 -17.10 -19.84 -7.35
C GLU A 63 -16.81 -19.44 -5.91
N PHE A 64 -15.56 -19.40 -5.47
CA PHE A 64 -15.20 -19.11 -4.07
C PHE A 64 -14.19 -17.98 -3.88
N TYR A 65 -13.62 -17.44 -4.97
CA TYR A 65 -12.58 -16.41 -4.91
C TYR A 65 -12.74 -15.37 -6.00
N LEU A 66 -12.63 -14.11 -5.62
CA LEU A 66 -12.66 -12.96 -6.50
C LEU A 66 -11.43 -12.09 -6.23
N LEU A 67 -10.67 -11.75 -7.27
CA LEU A 67 -9.55 -10.81 -7.22
C LEU A 67 -9.86 -9.64 -8.15
N LEU A 68 -9.87 -8.44 -7.59
CA LEU A 68 -10.09 -7.18 -8.29
C LEU A 68 -8.82 -6.34 -8.29
N HIS A 69 -8.61 -5.55 -9.34
CA HIS A 69 -7.53 -4.58 -9.45
C HIS A 69 -8.08 -3.14 -9.54
N THR A 70 -7.32 -2.16 -9.06
CA THR A 70 -7.58 -0.74 -9.28
C THR A 70 -7.53 -0.39 -10.77
N PRO A 71 -8.14 0.73 -11.22
CA PRO A 71 -8.14 1.12 -12.64
C PRO A 71 -6.73 1.20 -13.27
N ASN A 72 -5.72 1.59 -12.49
CA ASN A 72 -4.32 1.69 -12.91
C ASN A 72 -3.51 0.39 -12.71
N HIS A 73 -4.11 -0.69 -12.22
CA HIS A 73 -3.46 -1.98 -11.90
C HIS A 73 -2.33 -1.92 -10.86
N GLU A 74 -2.27 -0.88 -10.03
CA GLU A 74 -1.22 -0.73 -9.02
C GLU A 74 -1.53 -1.47 -7.72
N ALA A 75 -2.82 -1.70 -7.43
CA ALA A 75 -3.26 -2.41 -6.24
C ALA A 75 -4.35 -3.44 -6.54
N GLU A 76 -4.49 -4.41 -5.65
CA GLU A 76 -5.50 -5.46 -5.75
C GLU A 76 -6.19 -5.67 -4.40
N ILE A 77 -7.45 -6.12 -4.47
CA ILE A 77 -8.23 -6.58 -3.33
C ILE A 77 -8.88 -7.91 -3.68
N SER A 78 -8.90 -8.84 -2.73
CA SER A 78 -9.52 -10.14 -2.93
C SER A 78 -10.66 -10.41 -1.96
N PHE A 79 -11.58 -11.25 -2.40
CA PHE A 79 -12.71 -11.72 -1.60
C PHE A 79 -12.75 -13.24 -1.67
N LEU A 80 -12.91 -13.89 -0.50
CA LEU A 80 -12.89 -15.33 -0.35
C LEU A 80 -14.15 -15.78 0.39
N VAL A 81 -14.82 -16.82 -0.12
CA VAL A 81 -15.95 -17.45 0.57
C VAL A 81 -15.47 -18.16 1.84
N PRO A 82 -16.11 -17.93 3.01
CA PRO A 82 -15.72 -18.58 4.26
C PRO A 82 -15.95 -20.10 4.20
N ASN A 83 -15.17 -20.84 4.98
CA ASN A 83 -15.28 -22.31 5.14
C ASN A 83 -15.16 -23.10 3.83
N HIS A 84 -14.51 -22.56 2.79
CA HIS A 84 -14.32 -23.32 1.56
C HIS A 84 -13.33 -24.47 1.79
N PRO A 85 -13.66 -25.72 1.36
CA PRO A 85 -12.89 -26.92 1.72
C PRO A 85 -11.47 -26.96 1.11
N SER A 86 -11.20 -26.18 0.07
CA SER A 86 -9.86 -26.06 -0.52
C SER A 86 -8.91 -25.15 0.28
N GLN A 87 -9.42 -24.43 1.29
CA GLN A 87 -8.65 -23.47 2.07
C GLN A 87 -8.32 -24.03 3.46
N ASP A 88 -7.17 -23.62 4.00
CA ASP A 88 -6.82 -23.90 5.38
C ASP A 88 -7.80 -23.21 6.36
N SER A 89 -8.00 -23.80 7.52
CA SER A 89 -8.90 -23.29 8.57
C SER A 89 -8.58 -21.86 9.04
N LEU A 90 -7.35 -21.42 8.84
CA LEU A 90 -6.92 -20.03 9.06
C LEU A 90 -7.76 -19.01 8.26
N PHE A 91 -8.20 -19.40 7.05
CA PHE A 91 -8.98 -18.57 6.15
C PHE A 91 -10.48 -18.86 6.15
N HIS A 92 -11.00 -19.53 7.18
CA HIS A 92 -12.42 -19.92 7.24
C HIS A 92 -13.32 -18.88 7.90
N LYS A 93 -12.79 -18.08 8.85
CA LYS A 93 -13.62 -17.14 9.61
C LYS A 93 -13.95 -15.91 8.78
N PRO A 94 -15.24 -15.58 8.59
CA PRO A 94 -15.62 -14.38 7.85
C PRO A 94 -15.22 -13.12 8.61
N PHE A 95 -14.97 -12.04 7.85
CA PHE A 95 -14.78 -10.69 8.37
C PHE A 95 -16.07 -10.23 9.08
N GLN A 96 -15.93 -9.54 10.20
CA GLN A 96 -17.05 -9.13 11.06
C GLN A 96 -17.26 -7.61 11.10
N GLY A 97 -16.77 -6.88 10.09
CA GLY A 97 -17.05 -5.45 9.92
C GLY A 97 -16.27 -4.51 10.84
N GLN A 98 -15.17 -4.96 11.46
CA GLN A 98 -14.40 -4.13 12.40
C GLN A 98 -12.89 -4.38 12.29
N GLY A 99 -12.10 -3.32 12.59
CA GLY A 99 -10.67 -3.42 12.80
C GLY A 99 -9.81 -3.33 11.54
N ILE A 100 -10.43 -3.10 10.37
CA ILE A 100 -9.73 -2.81 9.12
C ILE A 100 -10.42 -1.66 8.37
N TYR A 101 -9.66 -0.85 7.71
CA TYR A 101 -10.13 0.11 6.72
C TYR A 101 -9.21 0.10 5.52
N LEU A 102 -9.69 0.62 4.39
CA LEU A 102 -8.91 0.81 3.18
C LEU A 102 -8.73 2.30 2.93
N THR A 103 -7.58 2.71 2.43
CA THR A 103 -7.36 4.05 1.89
C THR A 103 -7.23 3.96 0.38
N ILE A 104 -7.99 4.80 -0.32
CA ILE A 104 -7.91 4.97 -1.77
C ILE A 104 -7.50 6.40 -2.05
N GLU A 105 -6.28 6.57 -2.54
CA GLU A 105 -5.76 7.86 -2.96
C GLU A 105 -6.31 8.23 -4.34
N VAL A 106 -6.74 9.48 -4.51
CA VAL A 106 -7.29 10.00 -5.76
C VAL A 106 -6.72 11.38 -6.07
N ASP A 107 -6.66 11.72 -7.35
CA ASP A 107 -6.18 13.04 -7.80
C ASP A 107 -7.17 14.17 -7.53
N ASP A 108 -8.48 13.85 -7.46
CA ASP A 108 -9.57 14.82 -7.31
C ASP A 108 -10.66 14.23 -6.41
N VAL A 109 -10.52 14.46 -5.12
CA VAL A 109 -11.44 13.95 -4.10
C VAL A 109 -12.80 14.64 -4.15
N ASP A 110 -12.87 15.91 -4.53
CA ASP A 110 -14.14 16.64 -4.67
C ASP A 110 -15.00 16.04 -5.77
N LYS A 111 -14.41 15.76 -6.92
CA LYS A 111 -15.09 15.09 -8.03
C LYS A 111 -15.57 13.69 -7.65
N MET A 112 -14.73 12.95 -6.93
CA MET A 112 -15.08 11.59 -6.46
C MET A 112 -16.24 11.64 -5.45
N TYR A 113 -16.22 12.59 -4.53
CA TYR A 113 -17.30 12.81 -3.57
C TYR A 113 -18.64 13.11 -4.26
N GLU A 114 -18.68 14.05 -5.20
CA GLU A 114 -19.88 14.35 -5.95
C GLU A 114 -20.40 13.15 -6.77
N ALA A 115 -19.47 12.37 -7.36
CA ALA A 115 -19.84 11.14 -8.07
C ALA A 115 -20.49 10.10 -7.14
N MET A 116 -20.00 9.95 -5.90
CA MET A 116 -20.61 9.04 -4.92
C MET A 116 -22.00 9.51 -4.50
N LYS A 117 -22.19 10.81 -4.27
CA LYS A 117 -23.50 11.39 -3.96
C LYS A 117 -24.50 11.19 -5.08
N GLN A 118 -24.11 11.43 -6.35
CA GLN A 118 -24.97 11.21 -7.51
C GLN A 118 -25.40 9.73 -7.66
N LYS A 119 -24.55 8.81 -7.24
CA LYS A 119 -24.83 7.37 -7.21
C LYS A 119 -25.59 6.93 -5.96
N HIS A 120 -25.97 7.86 -5.07
CA HIS A 120 -26.64 7.63 -3.79
C HIS A 120 -25.88 6.66 -2.87
N ILE A 121 -24.55 6.67 -2.91
CA ILE A 121 -23.72 5.92 -1.97
C ILE A 121 -23.74 6.65 -0.62
N PRO A 122 -24.05 5.94 0.49
CA PRO A 122 -24.05 6.54 1.81
C PRO A 122 -22.66 7.07 2.20
N ILE A 123 -22.56 8.37 2.44
CA ILE A 123 -21.36 9.00 2.96
C ILE A 123 -21.32 8.78 4.47
N LYS A 124 -20.21 8.26 4.99
CA LYS A 124 -19.98 7.98 6.42
C LYS A 124 -19.22 9.12 7.11
N ILE A 125 -18.28 9.73 6.40
CA ILE A 125 -17.59 10.94 6.81
C ILE A 125 -17.72 11.93 5.65
N GLU A 126 -18.29 13.10 5.94
CA GLU A 126 -18.45 14.18 4.95
C GLU A 126 -17.10 14.70 4.48
N LEU A 127 -17.05 15.21 3.24
CA LEU A 127 -15.84 15.77 2.63
C LEU A 127 -15.31 16.93 3.46
N ARG A 128 -14.04 16.84 3.90
CA ARG A 128 -13.40 17.84 4.73
C ARG A 128 -11.89 17.88 4.58
N ASN A 129 -11.28 18.96 5.03
CA ASN A 129 -9.82 19.08 5.16
C ASN A 129 -9.40 18.68 6.57
N GLU A 130 -8.27 18.01 6.67
CA GLU A 130 -7.66 17.64 7.94
C GLU A 130 -6.43 18.50 8.24
N PRO A 131 -6.10 18.72 9.54
CA PRO A 131 -4.97 19.57 9.92
C PRO A 131 -3.60 19.09 9.42
N TRP A 132 -3.47 17.81 9.11
CA TRP A 132 -2.24 17.21 8.59
C TRP A 132 -2.09 17.32 7.07
N GLY A 133 -3.05 17.93 6.36
CA GLY A 133 -2.94 18.26 4.93
C GLY A 133 -3.77 17.40 4.00
N ASP A 134 -4.50 16.42 4.51
CA ASP A 134 -5.39 15.59 3.71
C ASP A 134 -6.75 16.27 3.50
N ARG A 135 -7.32 16.03 2.31
CA ARG A 135 -8.73 16.27 2.02
C ARG A 135 -9.40 14.96 1.70
N HIS A 136 -10.42 14.57 2.45
CA HIS A 136 -10.98 13.24 2.37
C HIS A 136 -12.47 13.16 2.68
N PHE A 137 -13.07 12.04 2.35
CA PHE A 137 -14.37 11.58 2.82
C PHE A 137 -14.36 10.05 2.96
N ALA A 138 -15.33 9.48 3.68
CA ALA A 138 -15.39 8.04 3.83
C ALA A 138 -16.74 7.46 3.42
N ILE A 139 -16.69 6.25 2.85
CA ILE A 139 -17.84 5.38 2.55
C ILE A 139 -17.61 4.01 3.19
N GLU A 140 -18.56 3.10 2.98
CA GLU A 140 -18.47 1.72 3.47
C GLU A 140 -18.88 0.76 2.36
N ASP A 141 -18.12 -0.34 2.23
CA ASP A 141 -18.42 -1.39 1.27
C ASP A 141 -19.56 -2.32 1.77
N PRO A 142 -20.07 -3.26 0.94
CA PRO A 142 -21.11 -4.21 1.36
C PRO A 142 -20.76 -5.09 2.55
N ASN A 143 -19.47 -5.25 2.86
CA ASN A 143 -19.00 -6.06 3.98
C ASN A 143 -18.87 -5.27 5.29
N GLY A 144 -19.07 -3.95 5.26
CA GLY A 144 -18.83 -3.06 6.39
C GLY A 144 -17.38 -2.63 6.53
N VAL A 145 -16.58 -2.74 5.45
CA VAL A 145 -15.22 -2.21 5.43
C VAL A 145 -15.28 -0.73 5.14
N SER A 146 -14.75 0.08 6.05
CA SER A 146 -14.62 1.52 5.83
C SER A 146 -13.59 1.80 4.74
N ILE A 147 -13.93 2.67 3.80
CA ILE A 147 -13.07 3.12 2.71
C ILE A 147 -12.90 4.62 2.85
N ASP A 148 -11.67 5.03 3.15
CA ASP A 148 -11.25 6.42 3.20
C ASP A 148 -10.76 6.83 1.81
N ILE A 149 -11.43 7.78 1.17
CA ILE A 149 -11.06 8.32 -0.14
C ILE A 149 -10.39 9.64 0.08
N VAL A 150 -9.09 9.72 -0.27
CA VAL A 150 -8.23 10.80 0.16
C VAL A 150 -7.48 11.42 -1.03
N GLN A 151 -7.31 12.74 -0.98
CA GLN A 151 -6.36 13.50 -1.77
C GLN A 151 -5.34 14.13 -0.83
N HIS A 152 -4.08 13.72 -1.00
CA HIS A 152 -2.99 14.32 -0.23
C HIS A 152 -2.65 15.70 -0.79
N THR A 153 -2.62 16.70 0.08
CA THR A 153 -2.07 18.02 -0.28
C THR A 153 -0.57 18.00 -0.03
N PRO A 154 0.28 18.32 -1.03
CA PRO A 154 1.71 18.39 -0.82
C PRO A 154 2.02 19.30 0.37
N GLN A 155 2.68 18.77 1.39
CA GLN A 155 3.18 19.59 2.49
C GLN A 155 4.28 20.48 1.93
N THR A 156 4.07 21.80 1.89
CA THR A 156 5.18 22.72 1.66
C THR A 156 6.11 22.62 2.86
N GLU A 157 7.29 22.05 2.63
CA GLU A 157 8.36 22.06 3.64
C GLU A 157 8.57 23.51 4.12
N LYS A 158 8.42 23.72 5.44
CA LYS A 158 8.69 24.99 6.09
C LYS A 158 10.15 25.06 6.50
#